data_6fbb788f53dc180b4c33313993a33740
#
_entry.id   6fbb788f53dc180b4c33313993a33740
#
_cell.length_a   1.000
_cell.length_b   1.000
_cell.length_c   1.000
_cell.angle_alpha   90.00
_cell.angle_beta   90.00
_cell.angle_gamma   90.00
#
_symmetry.space_group_name_H-M   'P 1'
#
loop_
_entity.id
_entity.type
_entity.pdbx_description
1 polymer ?
#
loop_
_entity_poly.entity_id
_entity_poly.type
_entity_poly.pdbx_seq_one_letter_code
_entity_poly.pdbx_strand_id
1 'polypeptide(L)'
;MIAEPLEKGLSADIENGYINMKKPQQNITSFLTDNYKWDAFTANSIWAFGPDKTGTNLLLDYTLPSETDKMQLNNIRDSIVQGFDWACREGPLCEEPMKNAKFKILEAKTASEAIYKSSGQIIPATRRVCYSAFLMASPRLMEPMLVAEIICPVDCIQACYTVLSRRRGHVNAETPKPGTPFYVINANIPGLDSFGFETDLRTHTAGQAFVLTWFDHWAVMPGDPLDRSIQFKPLEPSPPPHLAREAMIKTRRRKGLLEDVTISKFFDDPMLLEIVKNDAEFKQYFDGNGTINGR
;
A
#
# COMPACT_ATOMS: atom_id res chain seq x y z
N MET A 1 -3.99 10.69 -15.26
CA MET A 1 -3.69 10.71 -13.81
C MET A 1 -2.38 9.97 -13.58
N ILE A 2 -1.54 10.44 -12.64
CA ILE A 2 -0.29 9.80 -12.25
C ILE A 2 -0.37 9.47 -10.75
N ALA A 3 0.19 8.33 -10.35
CA ALA A 3 0.36 7.97 -8.95
C ALA A 3 1.85 8.05 -8.57
N GLU A 4 2.13 8.60 -7.40
CA GLU A 4 3.47 8.75 -6.83
C GLU A 4 3.45 8.33 -5.36
N PRO A 5 4.59 7.90 -4.80
CA PRO A 5 4.68 7.67 -3.36
C PRO A 5 4.58 8.99 -2.59
N LEU A 6 4.03 8.93 -1.38
CA LEU A 6 4.10 10.04 -0.43
C LEU A 6 5.51 10.21 0.13
N GLU A 7 5.83 11.42 0.56
CA GLU A 7 7.07 11.75 1.26
C GLU A 7 7.15 10.99 2.59
N LYS A 8 8.37 10.59 2.95
CA LYS A 8 8.61 9.86 4.21
C LYS A 8 8.16 10.70 5.41
N GLY A 9 7.39 10.09 6.29
CA GLY A 9 6.87 10.75 7.49
C GLY A 9 5.49 11.40 7.31
N LEU A 10 5.13 11.82 6.10
CA LEU A 10 3.85 12.50 5.85
C LEU A 10 2.65 11.61 6.19
N SER A 11 2.74 10.31 5.92
CA SER A 11 1.69 9.36 6.27
C SER A 11 1.48 9.25 7.79
N ALA A 12 2.56 9.26 8.56
CA ALA A 12 2.48 9.23 10.02
C ALA A 12 1.86 10.52 10.57
N ASP A 13 2.20 11.68 10.00
CA ASP A 13 1.60 12.96 10.39
C ASP A 13 0.10 13.04 10.07
N ILE A 14 -0.33 12.43 8.97
CA ILE A 14 -1.75 12.31 8.63
C ILE A 14 -2.46 11.37 9.63
N GLU A 15 -1.90 10.21 9.93
CA GLU A 15 -2.45 9.25 10.89
C GLU A 15 -2.53 9.83 12.31
N ASN A 16 -1.53 10.61 12.73
CA ASN A 16 -1.51 11.31 14.00
C ASN A 16 -2.45 12.52 14.06
N GLY A 17 -3.08 12.90 12.94
CA GLY A 17 -4.04 13.99 12.86
C GLY A 17 -3.42 15.39 12.84
N TYR A 18 -2.09 15.49 12.60
CA TYR A 18 -1.44 16.80 12.39
C TYR A 18 -1.98 17.48 11.12
N ILE A 19 -2.37 16.69 10.13
CA ILE A 19 -3.01 17.14 8.90
C ILE A 19 -4.33 16.40 8.70
N ASN A 20 -5.42 17.12 8.47
CA ASN A 20 -6.69 16.55 8.03
C ASN A 20 -7.56 17.61 7.36
N MET A 21 -8.56 17.20 6.57
CA MET A 21 -9.47 18.09 5.85
C MET A 21 -10.37 18.95 6.75
N LYS A 22 -10.43 18.69 8.05
CA LYS A 22 -11.19 19.51 9.01
C LYS A 22 -10.46 20.77 9.40
N LYS A 23 -9.14 20.84 9.19
CA LYS A 23 -8.32 22.02 9.46
C LYS A 23 -8.45 23.02 8.31
N PRO A 24 -8.29 24.34 8.59
CA PRO A 24 -8.25 25.35 7.55
C PRO A 24 -7.16 25.05 6.52
N GLN A 25 -7.46 25.28 5.23
CA GLN A 25 -6.53 25.02 4.12
C GLN A 25 -5.18 25.72 4.31
N GLN A 26 -5.19 26.94 4.86
CA GLN A 26 -3.96 27.69 5.13
C GLN A 26 -3.01 26.97 6.08
N ASN A 27 -3.55 26.31 7.12
CA ASN A 27 -2.74 25.56 8.08
C ASN A 27 -2.15 24.29 7.45
N ILE A 28 -2.88 23.66 6.55
CA ILE A 28 -2.39 22.48 5.79
C ILE A 28 -1.27 22.92 4.86
N THR A 29 -1.47 24.04 4.14
CA THR A 29 -0.48 24.57 3.20
C THR A 29 0.80 24.95 3.92
N SER A 30 0.74 25.74 5.03
CA SER A 30 1.93 26.12 5.79
C SER A 30 2.66 24.91 6.35
N PHE A 31 1.95 23.94 6.91
CA PHE A 31 2.55 22.72 7.44
C PHE A 31 3.31 21.92 6.36
N LEU A 32 2.72 21.75 5.17
CA LEU A 32 3.33 21.03 4.06
C LEU A 32 4.53 21.78 3.47
N THR A 33 4.45 23.10 3.40
CA THR A 33 5.56 23.94 2.92
C THR A 33 6.74 23.91 3.88
N ASP A 34 6.49 24.06 5.18
CA ASP A 34 7.54 24.17 6.19
C ASP A 34 8.25 22.83 6.45
N ASN A 35 7.49 21.73 6.57
CA ASN A 35 8.04 20.41 6.93
C ASN A 35 8.47 19.57 5.74
N TYR A 36 7.72 19.64 4.63
CA TYR A 36 7.92 18.76 3.46
C TYR A 36 8.40 19.49 2.22
N LYS A 37 8.62 20.82 2.30
CA LYS A 37 9.08 21.68 1.19
C LYS A 37 8.17 21.60 -0.04
N TRP A 38 6.88 21.39 0.17
CA TRP A 38 5.94 21.42 -0.91
C TRP A 38 5.79 22.84 -1.45
N ASP A 39 5.61 22.94 -2.77
CA ASP A 39 5.22 24.19 -3.39
C ASP A 39 3.80 24.60 -2.94
N ALA A 40 3.58 25.89 -2.73
CA ALA A 40 2.30 26.43 -2.30
C ALA A 40 1.14 26.08 -3.26
N PHE A 41 1.44 25.99 -4.58
CA PHE A 41 0.47 25.55 -5.57
C PHE A 41 0.05 24.09 -5.33
N THR A 42 1.02 23.21 -5.16
CA THR A 42 0.78 21.79 -4.86
C THR A 42 -0.01 21.60 -3.58
N ALA A 43 0.34 22.31 -2.52
CA ALA A 43 -0.36 22.21 -1.24
C ALA A 43 -1.81 22.73 -1.31
N ASN A 44 -2.09 23.75 -2.15
CA ASN A 44 -3.45 24.23 -2.37
C ASN A 44 -4.27 23.39 -3.35
N SER A 45 -3.64 22.51 -4.11
CA SER A 45 -4.31 21.64 -5.09
C SER A 45 -4.91 20.36 -4.50
N ILE A 46 -4.80 20.16 -3.19
CA ILE A 46 -5.33 18.97 -2.50
C ILE A 46 -6.88 19.00 -2.53
N TRP A 47 -7.44 17.94 -3.11
CA TRP A 47 -8.90 17.77 -3.17
C TRP A 47 -9.45 16.90 -2.05
N ALA A 48 -8.75 15.79 -1.76
CA ALA A 48 -9.22 14.83 -0.78
C ALA A 48 -8.08 14.02 -0.16
N PHE A 49 -8.35 13.52 1.03
CA PHE A 49 -7.60 12.46 1.70
C PHE A 49 -8.43 11.18 1.58
N GLY A 50 -7.83 10.04 1.28
CA GLY A 50 -8.52 8.75 1.13
C GLY A 50 -7.81 7.62 1.87
N PRO A 51 -8.56 6.61 2.31
CA PRO A 51 -10.01 6.53 2.39
C PRO A 51 -10.60 7.35 3.56
N ASP A 52 -11.92 7.59 3.49
CA ASP A 52 -12.71 8.16 4.61
C ASP A 52 -12.29 9.55 5.08
N LYS A 53 -11.66 10.36 4.24
CA LYS A 53 -11.15 11.73 4.55
C LYS A 53 -10.08 11.79 5.64
N THR A 54 -9.62 10.65 6.14
CA THR A 54 -8.59 10.53 7.17
C THR A 54 -7.43 9.61 6.75
N GLY A 55 -7.58 8.95 5.61
CA GLY A 55 -6.57 8.03 5.11
C GLY A 55 -5.31 8.73 4.57
N THR A 56 -4.27 7.95 4.39
CA THR A 56 -2.93 8.42 4.02
C THR A 56 -2.72 8.61 2.53
N ASN A 57 -3.77 8.51 1.70
CA ASN A 57 -3.65 8.77 0.27
C ASN A 57 -4.16 10.16 -0.06
N LEU A 58 -3.57 10.82 -1.04
CA LEU A 58 -3.89 12.17 -1.46
C LEU A 58 -4.38 12.21 -2.90
N LEU A 59 -5.41 13.00 -3.16
CA LEU A 59 -5.86 13.36 -4.50
C LEU A 59 -5.58 14.84 -4.74
N LEU A 60 -4.85 15.14 -5.82
CA LEU A 60 -4.37 16.47 -6.18
C LEU A 60 -4.88 16.88 -7.56
N ASP A 61 -5.34 18.10 -7.70
CA ASP A 61 -5.69 18.72 -8.98
C ASP A 61 -4.47 19.42 -9.60
N TYR A 62 -3.84 18.76 -10.55
CA TYR A 62 -2.70 19.28 -11.31
C TYR A 62 -3.09 19.72 -12.73
N THR A 63 -4.40 19.83 -13.01
CA THR A 63 -4.87 20.24 -14.34
C THR A 63 -4.56 21.70 -14.60
N LEU A 64 -4.12 22.00 -15.83
CA LEU A 64 -3.87 23.38 -16.27
C LEU A 64 -5.18 24.02 -16.76
N PRO A 65 -5.43 25.31 -16.43
CA PRO A 65 -6.62 26.02 -16.90
C PRO A 65 -6.70 26.17 -18.44
N SER A 66 -5.55 26.04 -19.12
CA SER A 66 -5.46 26.08 -20.60
C SER A 66 -5.94 24.79 -21.27
N GLU A 67 -5.92 23.66 -20.57
CA GLU A 67 -6.22 22.34 -21.14
C GLU A 67 -7.54 21.76 -20.63
N THR A 68 -7.95 22.19 -19.46
CA THR A 68 -9.14 21.64 -18.79
C THR A 68 -10.08 22.76 -18.34
N ASP A 69 -11.37 22.63 -18.64
CA ASP A 69 -12.41 23.52 -18.13
C ASP A 69 -12.62 23.27 -16.62
N LYS A 70 -12.06 24.17 -15.81
CA LYS A 70 -12.13 24.09 -14.34
C LYS A 70 -13.57 24.18 -13.81
N MET A 71 -14.48 24.86 -14.49
CA MET A 71 -15.87 24.93 -14.03
C MET A 71 -16.56 23.58 -14.18
N GLN A 72 -16.38 22.93 -15.34
CA GLN A 72 -16.94 21.61 -15.56
C GLN A 72 -16.30 20.56 -14.63
N LEU A 73 -15.00 20.65 -14.41
CA LEU A 73 -14.27 19.74 -13.53
C LEU A 73 -14.76 19.89 -12.06
N ASN A 74 -15.00 21.10 -11.60
CA ASN A 74 -15.53 21.33 -10.25
C ASN A 74 -16.95 20.78 -10.07
N ASN A 75 -17.79 20.80 -11.10
CA ASN A 75 -19.14 20.22 -11.04
C ASN A 75 -19.14 18.71 -10.81
N ILE A 76 -18.10 18.01 -11.26
CA ILE A 76 -17.97 16.56 -11.11
C ILE A 76 -16.99 16.14 -10.01
N ARG A 77 -16.42 17.13 -9.30
CA ARG A 77 -15.41 16.93 -8.25
C ARG A 77 -15.84 15.89 -7.22
N ASP A 78 -17.05 15.99 -6.70
CA ASP A 78 -17.55 15.10 -5.66
C ASP A 78 -17.62 13.64 -6.15
N SER A 79 -17.99 13.43 -7.41
CA SER A 79 -18.01 12.09 -8.01
C SER A 79 -16.60 11.53 -8.20
N ILE A 80 -15.63 12.37 -8.56
CA ILE A 80 -14.22 11.98 -8.66
C ILE A 80 -13.68 11.60 -7.28
N VAL A 81 -13.96 12.42 -6.25
CA VAL A 81 -13.54 12.13 -4.87
C VAL A 81 -14.15 10.82 -4.37
N GLN A 82 -15.41 10.54 -4.66
CA GLN A 82 -16.04 9.25 -4.31
C GLN A 82 -15.38 8.06 -5.02
N GLY A 83 -15.08 8.21 -6.31
CA GLY A 83 -14.37 7.18 -7.08
C GLY A 83 -12.97 6.91 -6.55
N PHE A 84 -12.24 7.97 -6.18
CA PHE A 84 -10.94 7.88 -5.53
C PHE A 84 -11.02 7.20 -4.15
N ASP A 85 -12.01 7.57 -3.34
CA ASP A 85 -12.23 6.99 -2.01
C ASP A 85 -12.50 5.48 -2.11
N TRP A 86 -13.32 5.09 -3.07
CA TRP A 86 -13.57 3.68 -3.36
C TRP A 86 -12.30 2.96 -3.83
N ALA A 87 -11.52 3.56 -4.73
CA ALA A 87 -10.25 2.99 -5.17
C ALA A 87 -9.26 2.80 -4.01
N CYS A 88 -9.21 3.76 -3.07
CA CYS A 88 -8.34 3.68 -1.91
C CYS A 88 -8.74 2.60 -0.91
N ARG A 89 -10.03 2.29 -0.77
CA ARG A 89 -10.51 1.20 0.10
C ARG A 89 -10.21 -0.17 -0.46
N GLU A 90 -10.39 -0.33 -1.76
CA GLU A 90 -10.24 -1.61 -2.46
C GLU A 90 -9.20 -1.47 -3.55
N GLY A 91 -7.94 -1.64 -3.21
CA GLY A 91 -6.84 -1.53 -4.18
C GLY A 91 -6.82 -2.65 -5.22
N PRO A 92 -6.10 -2.47 -6.35
CA PRO A 92 -6.13 -3.38 -7.50
C PRO A 92 -5.39 -4.70 -7.26
N LEU A 93 -4.47 -4.75 -6.28
CA LEU A 93 -3.67 -5.96 -6.03
C LEU A 93 -4.48 -7.06 -5.33
N CYS A 94 -5.03 -6.77 -4.18
CA CYS A 94 -5.71 -7.78 -3.32
C CYS A 94 -7.09 -7.34 -2.83
N GLU A 95 -7.65 -6.24 -3.37
CA GLU A 95 -8.85 -5.59 -2.81
C GLU A 95 -8.68 -5.26 -1.31
N GLU A 96 -7.48 -4.76 -0.97
CA GLU A 96 -7.12 -4.26 0.34
C GLU A 96 -6.85 -2.75 0.27
N PRO A 97 -6.94 -2.01 1.39
CA PRO A 97 -6.71 -0.57 1.39
C PRO A 97 -5.34 -0.18 0.85
N MET A 98 -5.31 0.87 0.04
CA MET A 98 -4.07 1.51 -0.40
C MET A 98 -3.54 2.43 0.68
N LYS A 99 -2.21 2.54 0.79
CA LYS A 99 -1.51 3.46 1.69
C LYS A 99 -0.38 4.18 0.97
N ASN A 100 -0.10 5.39 1.43
CA ASN A 100 1.08 6.17 1.06
C ASN A 100 1.19 6.51 -0.43
N ALA A 101 0.05 6.70 -1.09
CA ALA A 101 -0.01 7.10 -2.49
C ALA A 101 -0.58 8.50 -2.67
N LYS A 102 0.01 9.29 -3.55
CA LYS A 102 -0.57 10.55 -4.00
C LYS A 102 -0.91 10.45 -5.48
N PHE A 103 -2.13 10.84 -5.82
CA PHE A 103 -2.67 10.81 -7.16
C PHE A 103 -2.80 12.24 -7.68
N LYS A 104 -2.21 12.52 -8.84
CA LYS A 104 -2.27 13.81 -9.52
C LYS A 104 -3.14 13.70 -10.76
N ILE A 105 -4.19 14.48 -10.84
CA ILE A 105 -5.00 14.62 -12.04
C ILE A 105 -4.27 15.59 -12.98
N LEU A 106 -3.80 15.14 -14.12
CA LEU A 106 -3.08 15.99 -15.08
C LEU A 106 -4.02 16.60 -16.10
N GLU A 107 -4.93 15.81 -16.63
CA GLU A 107 -5.88 16.21 -17.65
C GLU A 107 -7.22 15.54 -17.41
N ALA A 108 -8.30 16.26 -17.64
CA ALA A 108 -9.66 15.73 -17.59
C ALA A 108 -10.51 16.35 -18.71
N LYS A 109 -10.84 15.55 -19.70
CA LYS A 109 -11.78 15.93 -20.77
C LYS A 109 -13.14 15.36 -20.44
N THR A 110 -14.10 16.24 -20.25
CA THR A 110 -15.49 15.86 -19.97
C THR A 110 -16.33 15.92 -21.26
N ALA A 111 -17.24 14.97 -21.39
CA ALA A 111 -18.21 15.00 -22.49
C ALA A 111 -19.09 16.25 -22.39
N SER A 112 -19.62 16.73 -23.54
CA SER A 112 -20.52 17.88 -23.57
C SER A 112 -21.89 17.57 -22.96
N GLU A 113 -22.39 16.36 -23.16
CA GLU A 113 -23.72 15.93 -22.74
C GLU A 113 -23.80 15.62 -21.23
N ALA A 114 -24.88 16.05 -20.59
CA ALA A 114 -25.09 15.87 -19.16
C ALA A 114 -25.22 14.39 -18.72
N ILE A 115 -25.70 13.52 -19.60
CA ILE A 115 -25.88 12.07 -19.35
C ILE A 115 -24.54 11.43 -19.00
N TYR A 116 -23.46 11.79 -19.70
CA TYR A 116 -22.12 11.24 -19.49
C TYR A 116 -21.38 11.85 -18.29
N LYS A 117 -21.93 12.91 -17.68
CA LYS A 117 -21.40 13.55 -16.46
C LYS A 117 -22.05 13.04 -15.17
N SER A 118 -22.92 12.03 -15.29
CA SER A 118 -23.56 11.44 -14.10
C SER A 118 -22.54 10.74 -13.20
N SER A 119 -22.80 10.76 -11.91
CA SER A 119 -21.95 10.09 -10.89
C SER A 119 -21.80 8.59 -11.20
N GLY A 120 -22.83 7.92 -11.72
CA GLY A 120 -22.80 6.52 -12.13
C GLY A 120 -21.76 6.20 -13.22
N GLN A 121 -21.35 7.18 -14.02
CA GLN A 121 -20.32 7.04 -15.04
C GLN A 121 -18.93 7.45 -14.52
N ILE A 122 -18.88 8.56 -13.79
CA ILE A 122 -17.62 9.17 -13.33
C ILE A 122 -16.95 8.35 -12.21
N ILE A 123 -17.73 7.83 -11.26
CA ILE A 123 -17.19 7.04 -10.14
C ILE A 123 -16.42 5.80 -10.63
N PRO A 124 -17.00 4.93 -11.48
CA PRO A 124 -16.27 3.77 -12.01
C PRO A 124 -15.08 4.17 -12.90
N ALA A 125 -15.20 5.22 -13.71
CA ALA A 125 -14.13 5.71 -14.56
C ALA A 125 -12.93 6.17 -13.69
N THR A 126 -13.19 6.97 -12.65
CA THR A 126 -12.15 7.42 -11.72
C THR A 126 -11.48 6.25 -11.01
N ARG A 127 -12.25 5.26 -10.55
CA ARG A 127 -11.70 4.05 -9.94
C ARG A 127 -10.74 3.32 -10.88
N ARG A 128 -11.11 3.15 -12.14
CA ARG A 128 -10.26 2.51 -13.16
C ARG A 128 -8.97 3.28 -13.40
N VAL A 129 -9.06 4.61 -13.53
CA VAL A 129 -7.89 5.47 -13.71
C VAL A 129 -6.97 5.44 -12.50
N CYS A 130 -7.50 5.44 -11.28
CA CYS A 130 -6.69 5.26 -10.07
C CYS A 130 -5.97 3.90 -10.06
N TYR A 131 -6.64 2.83 -10.45
CA TYR A 131 -6.04 1.50 -10.51
C TYR A 131 -4.93 1.40 -11.54
N SER A 132 -5.14 1.93 -12.74
CA SER A 132 -4.12 1.95 -13.78
C SER A 132 -2.90 2.77 -13.35
N ALA A 133 -3.10 3.97 -12.82
CA ALA A 133 -2.02 4.82 -12.33
C ALA A 133 -1.24 4.14 -11.20
N PHE A 134 -1.92 3.50 -10.25
CA PHE A 134 -1.28 2.81 -9.13
C PHE A 134 -0.47 1.58 -9.59
N LEU A 135 -0.99 0.79 -10.52
CA LEU A 135 -0.28 -0.39 -11.05
C LEU A 135 0.96 0.01 -11.84
N MET A 136 0.93 1.14 -12.55
CA MET A 136 2.09 1.68 -13.27
C MET A 136 3.15 2.29 -12.34
N ALA A 137 2.80 2.64 -11.13
CA ALA A 137 3.70 3.24 -10.15
C ALA A 137 4.52 2.21 -9.34
N SER A 138 4.68 0.99 -9.82
CA SER A 138 5.41 -0.10 -9.14
C SER A 138 4.92 -0.33 -7.71
N PRO A 139 3.69 -0.80 -7.52
CA PRO A 139 3.09 -0.98 -6.20
C PRO A 139 3.83 -2.03 -5.37
N ARG A 140 3.77 -1.87 -4.05
CA ARG A 140 4.32 -2.82 -3.08
C ARG A 140 3.22 -3.26 -2.11
N LEU A 141 3.35 -4.46 -1.57
CA LEU A 141 2.53 -4.90 -0.46
C LEU A 141 3.13 -4.43 0.86
N MET A 142 2.28 -4.13 1.81
CA MET A 142 2.67 -3.84 3.19
C MET A 142 2.22 -4.98 4.09
N GLU A 143 3.03 -5.28 5.09
CA GLU A 143 2.72 -6.24 6.14
C GLU A 143 2.72 -5.55 7.51
N PRO A 144 1.84 -5.96 8.44
CA PRO A 144 1.87 -5.43 9.80
C PRO A 144 3.08 -5.99 10.54
N MET A 145 3.82 -5.12 11.18
CA MET A 145 4.89 -5.50 12.10
C MET A 145 4.34 -5.50 13.53
N LEU A 146 4.60 -6.58 14.24
CA LEU A 146 4.22 -6.73 15.63
C LEU A 146 5.46 -6.59 16.51
N VAL A 147 5.35 -5.87 17.62
CA VAL A 147 6.31 -5.95 18.70
C VAL A 147 6.01 -7.20 19.51
N ALA A 148 7.02 -7.98 19.78
CA ALA A 148 6.97 -9.13 20.64
C ALA A 148 7.86 -8.87 21.88
N GLU A 149 7.26 -8.77 23.05
CA GLU A 149 7.95 -8.74 24.33
C GLU A 149 7.99 -10.16 24.89
N ILE A 150 9.19 -10.71 24.95
CA ILE A 150 9.44 -12.08 25.41
C ILE A 150 10.12 -12.02 26.76
N ILE A 151 9.51 -12.68 27.74
CA ILE A 151 10.09 -12.85 29.07
C ILE A 151 10.57 -14.30 29.17
N CYS A 152 11.86 -14.49 29.37
CA CYS A 152 12.46 -15.83 29.46
C CYS A 152 13.64 -15.87 30.43
N PRO A 153 13.98 -17.05 31.03
CA PRO A 153 15.19 -17.22 31.80
C PRO A 153 16.43 -17.20 30.91
N VAL A 154 17.60 -16.95 31.50
CA VAL A 154 18.90 -16.85 30.77
C VAL A 154 19.13 -18.04 29.84
N ASP A 155 18.86 -19.25 30.32
CA ASP A 155 19.12 -20.50 29.60
C ASP A 155 18.29 -20.63 28.30
N CYS A 156 17.16 -19.91 28.19
CA CYS A 156 16.26 -19.97 27.05
C CYS A 156 16.48 -18.88 26.01
N ILE A 157 17.36 -17.92 26.22
CA ILE A 157 17.61 -16.79 25.32
C ILE A 157 17.96 -17.28 23.91
N GLN A 158 18.90 -18.21 23.79
CA GLN A 158 19.34 -18.74 22.51
C GLN A 158 18.22 -19.45 21.75
N ALA A 159 17.34 -20.15 22.46
CA ALA A 159 16.16 -20.76 21.84
C ALA A 159 15.18 -19.69 21.30
N CYS A 160 14.97 -18.60 22.04
CA CYS A 160 14.14 -17.48 21.59
C CYS A 160 14.70 -16.84 20.31
N TYR A 161 16.01 -16.59 20.23
CA TYR A 161 16.67 -16.07 19.04
C TYR A 161 16.50 -17.00 17.82
N THR A 162 16.64 -18.30 18.05
CA THR A 162 16.47 -19.31 16.99
C THR A 162 15.05 -19.33 16.42
N VAL A 163 14.04 -19.23 17.29
CA VAL A 163 12.64 -19.21 16.87
C VAL A 163 12.30 -17.89 16.13
N LEU A 164 12.79 -16.75 16.65
CA LEU A 164 12.61 -15.44 16.00
C LEU A 164 13.22 -15.41 14.60
N SER A 165 14.48 -15.87 14.44
CA SER A 165 15.15 -15.83 13.14
C SER A 165 14.49 -16.70 12.08
N ARG A 166 13.90 -17.84 12.46
CA ARG A 166 13.12 -18.70 11.54
C ARG A 166 11.86 -18.00 11.01
N ARG A 167 11.35 -17.00 11.75
CA ARG A 167 10.12 -16.28 11.47
C ARG A 167 10.36 -14.83 11.05
N ARG A 168 11.53 -14.55 10.48
CA ARG A 168 11.95 -13.20 10.06
C ARG A 168 11.88 -12.15 11.18
N GLY A 169 11.89 -12.59 12.45
CA GLY A 169 11.90 -11.70 13.60
C GLY A 169 13.25 -11.02 13.77
N HIS A 170 13.22 -9.78 14.25
CA HIS A 170 14.41 -8.98 14.53
C HIS A 170 14.38 -8.51 15.99
N VAL A 171 15.47 -8.78 16.72
CA VAL A 171 15.59 -8.35 18.12
C VAL A 171 16.09 -6.91 18.16
N ASN A 172 15.35 -6.06 18.86
CA ASN A 172 15.67 -4.65 19.05
C ASN A 172 16.48 -4.40 20.33
N ALA A 173 16.09 -5.04 21.42
CA ALA A 173 16.72 -4.86 22.71
C ALA A 173 16.58 -6.12 23.57
N GLU A 174 17.59 -6.34 24.43
CA GLU A 174 17.60 -7.36 25.45
C GLU A 174 17.97 -6.70 26.78
N THR A 175 17.09 -6.82 27.76
CA THR A 175 17.30 -6.19 29.08
C THR A 175 17.13 -7.20 30.21
N PRO A 176 18.12 -7.33 31.10
CA PRO A 176 17.97 -8.17 32.29
C PRO A 176 16.94 -7.52 33.24
N LYS A 177 16.11 -8.33 33.85
CA LYS A 177 15.18 -7.86 34.89
C LYS A 177 15.87 -7.86 36.25
N PRO A 178 16.13 -6.68 36.85
CA PRO A 178 16.90 -6.59 38.11
C PRO A 178 16.31 -7.46 39.20
N GLY A 179 17.21 -8.19 39.92
CA GLY A 179 16.82 -9.05 41.03
C GLY A 179 16.16 -10.39 40.65
N THR A 180 16.14 -10.73 39.39
CA THR A 180 15.54 -11.98 38.86
C THR A 180 16.44 -12.64 37.82
N PRO A 181 16.36 -13.96 37.60
CA PRO A 181 17.11 -14.64 36.53
C PRO A 181 16.45 -14.47 35.15
N PHE A 182 15.54 -13.53 35.02
CA PHE A 182 14.77 -13.33 33.78
C PHE A 182 15.31 -12.17 32.92
N TYR A 183 15.18 -12.36 31.61
CA TYR A 183 15.44 -11.35 30.60
C TYR A 183 14.16 -10.97 29.89
N VAL A 184 14.09 -9.72 29.48
CA VAL A 184 13.03 -9.20 28.60
C VAL A 184 13.65 -8.92 27.22
N ILE A 185 13.20 -9.63 26.21
CA ILE A 185 13.63 -9.48 24.82
C ILE A 185 12.53 -8.75 24.07
N ASN A 186 12.85 -7.57 23.55
CA ASN A 186 11.97 -6.82 22.67
C ASN A 186 12.36 -7.08 21.22
N ALA A 187 11.46 -7.64 20.46
CA ALA A 187 11.67 -8.01 19.06
C ALA A 187 10.52 -7.56 18.17
N ASN A 188 10.80 -7.34 16.90
CA ASN A 188 9.79 -7.13 15.87
C ASN A 188 9.62 -8.40 15.06
N ILE A 189 8.37 -8.80 14.83
CA ILE A 189 8.02 -9.96 14.02
C ILE A 189 6.96 -9.59 12.99
N PRO A 190 7.10 -10.01 11.69
CA PRO A 190 6.05 -9.82 10.71
C PRO A 190 4.77 -10.56 11.08
N GLY A 191 3.63 -9.89 10.96
CA GLY A 191 2.33 -10.47 11.33
C GLY A 191 1.98 -11.75 10.58
N LEU A 192 2.43 -11.88 9.33
CA LEU A 192 2.21 -13.12 8.56
C LEU A 192 2.94 -14.33 9.14
N ASP A 193 4.11 -14.12 9.75
CA ASP A 193 4.92 -15.18 10.36
C ASP A 193 4.69 -15.30 11.88
N SER A 194 3.85 -14.44 12.46
CA SER A 194 3.53 -14.48 13.90
C SER A 194 2.59 -15.62 14.29
N PHE A 195 1.84 -16.17 13.34
CA PHE A 195 0.90 -17.27 13.61
C PHE A 195 1.64 -18.52 14.08
N GLY A 196 1.27 -19.02 15.27
CA GLY A 196 1.93 -20.17 15.91
C GLY A 196 3.28 -19.83 16.54
N PHE A 197 3.72 -18.56 16.59
CA PHE A 197 4.98 -18.15 17.19
C PHE A 197 5.04 -18.51 18.70
N GLU A 198 3.97 -18.24 19.43
CA GLU A 198 3.89 -18.57 20.86
C GLU A 198 4.00 -20.07 21.11
N THR A 199 3.37 -20.90 20.29
CA THR A 199 3.44 -22.36 20.41
C THR A 199 4.85 -22.88 20.16
N ASP A 200 5.51 -22.38 19.11
CA ASP A 200 6.90 -22.75 18.81
C ASP A 200 7.85 -22.28 19.92
N LEU A 201 7.65 -21.06 20.43
CA LEU A 201 8.46 -20.52 21.52
C LEU A 201 8.36 -21.40 22.77
N ARG A 202 7.14 -21.76 23.18
CA ARG A 202 6.90 -22.63 24.34
C ARG A 202 7.50 -24.02 24.14
N THR A 203 7.40 -24.57 22.96
CA THR A 203 7.98 -25.89 22.64
C THR A 203 9.50 -25.88 22.76
N HIS A 204 10.17 -24.84 22.24
CA HIS A 204 11.63 -24.73 22.29
C HIS A 204 12.20 -24.29 23.64
N THR A 205 11.37 -23.74 24.52
CA THR A 205 11.76 -23.26 25.84
C THR A 205 11.18 -24.10 26.98
N ALA A 206 10.62 -25.28 26.67
CA ALA A 206 9.94 -26.15 27.67
C ALA A 206 8.87 -25.41 28.50
N GLY A 207 8.16 -24.44 27.88
CA GLY A 207 7.14 -23.65 28.53
C GLY A 207 7.65 -22.51 29.43
N GLN A 208 8.96 -22.25 29.48
CA GLN A 208 9.54 -21.25 30.38
C GLN A 208 9.48 -19.81 29.81
N ALA A 209 9.33 -19.64 28.51
CA ALA A 209 9.22 -18.33 27.92
C ALA A 209 7.74 -17.94 27.73
N PHE A 210 7.46 -16.67 27.97
CA PHE A 210 6.17 -16.06 27.78
C PHE A 210 6.30 -14.89 26.80
N VAL A 211 5.33 -14.70 25.92
CA VAL A 211 5.35 -13.62 24.93
C VAL A 211 4.03 -12.84 24.93
N LEU A 212 4.18 -11.53 24.83
CA LEU A 212 3.11 -10.59 24.52
C LEU A 212 3.38 -9.96 23.16
N THR A 213 2.35 -9.89 22.31
CA THR A 213 2.47 -9.28 20.99
C THR A 213 1.40 -8.22 20.78
N TRP A 214 1.80 -7.08 20.17
CA TRP A 214 0.89 -6.01 19.77
C TRP A 214 1.36 -5.37 18.49
N PHE A 215 0.44 -4.70 17.81
CA PHE A 215 0.74 -3.99 16.56
C PHE A 215 1.64 -2.78 16.82
N ASP A 216 2.65 -2.60 15.97
CA ASP A 216 3.55 -1.45 15.99
C ASP A 216 3.35 -0.57 14.75
N HIS A 217 3.78 -1.02 13.60
CA HIS A 217 3.73 -0.26 12.36
C HIS A 217 3.53 -1.15 11.12
N TRP A 218 3.31 -0.49 10.00
CA TRP A 218 3.28 -1.14 8.69
C TRP A 218 4.65 -1.06 8.03
N ALA A 219 5.18 -2.18 7.56
CA ALA A 219 6.41 -2.26 6.79
C ALA A 219 6.15 -2.77 5.37
N VAL A 220 7.03 -2.41 4.44
CA VAL A 220 6.97 -2.92 3.08
C VAL A 220 7.46 -4.35 3.05
N MET A 221 6.64 -5.25 2.49
CA MET A 221 7.01 -6.65 2.30
C MET A 221 8.10 -6.79 1.24
N PRO A 222 9.14 -7.61 1.45
CA PRO A 222 10.17 -7.81 0.46
C PRO A 222 9.65 -8.51 -0.79
N GLY A 223 10.13 -8.07 -1.95
CA GLY A 223 9.78 -8.59 -3.26
C GLY A 223 8.78 -7.73 -4.04
N ASP A 224 8.58 -8.10 -5.30
CA ASP A 224 7.62 -7.46 -6.19
C ASP A 224 6.37 -8.33 -6.35
N PRO A 225 5.18 -7.85 -5.97
CA PRO A 225 3.95 -8.63 -6.14
C PRO A 225 3.59 -8.89 -7.60
N LEU A 226 4.08 -8.07 -8.54
CA LEU A 226 3.78 -8.19 -9.97
C LEU A 226 4.80 -9.02 -10.75
N ASP A 227 5.89 -9.46 -10.13
CA ASP A 227 6.91 -10.28 -10.80
C ASP A 227 6.38 -11.67 -11.16
N ARG A 228 6.22 -11.93 -12.47
CA ARG A 228 5.71 -13.20 -13.01
C ARG A 228 6.79 -14.26 -13.21
N SER A 229 8.05 -13.92 -13.09
CA SER A 229 9.16 -14.88 -13.24
C SER A 229 9.21 -15.91 -12.11
N ILE A 230 8.52 -15.62 -11.00
CA ILE A 230 8.54 -16.41 -9.78
C ILE A 230 7.63 -17.64 -9.91
N GLN A 231 8.22 -18.83 -9.79
CA GLN A 231 7.49 -20.09 -9.71
C GLN A 231 7.40 -20.55 -8.26
N PHE A 232 6.18 -20.81 -7.80
CA PHE A 232 5.94 -21.29 -6.44
C PHE A 232 6.04 -22.81 -6.36
N LYS A 233 6.74 -23.28 -5.33
CA LYS A 233 6.75 -24.69 -4.96
C LYS A 233 5.82 -24.88 -3.74
N PRO A 234 4.81 -25.76 -3.84
CA PRO A 234 3.73 -25.82 -2.83
C PRO A 234 4.16 -26.17 -1.41
N LEU A 235 5.29 -26.87 -1.25
CA LEU A 235 5.75 -27.40 0.04
C LEU A 235 7.06 -26.76 0.55
N GLU A 236 7.64 -25.84 -0.22
CA GLU A 236 8.88 -25.18 0.16
C GLU A 236 8.58 -23.74 0.63
N PRO A 237 9.22 -23.25 1.71
CA PRO A 237 9.10 -21.85 2.10
C PRO A 237 9.69 -20.96 1.01
N SER A 238 8.97 -19.89 0.65
CA SER A 238 9.45 -18.95 -0.36
C SER A 238 10.62 -18.12 0.18
N PRO A 239 11.66 -17.89 -0.62
CA PRO A 239 12.74 -16.99 -0.25
C PRO A 239 12.21 -15.54 -0.13
N PRO A 240 12.89 -14.65 0.62
CA PRO A 240 12.42 -13.30 0.88
C PRO A 240 11.97 -12.50 -0.37
N PRO A 241 12.68 -12.54 -1.52
CA PRO A 241 12.25 -11.81 -2.72
C PRO A 241 10.90 -12.28 -3.31
N HIS A 242 10.45 -13.48 -2.99
CA HIS A 242 9.22 -14.07 -3.54
C HIS A 242 8.00 -13.90 -2.64
N LEU A 243 8.19 -13.44 -1.40
CA LEU A 243 7.13 -13.37 -0.38
C LEU A 243 5.96 -12.49 -0.78
N ALA A 244 6.21 -11.31 -1.36
CA ALA A 244 5.14 -10.39 -1.76
C ALA A 244 4.25 -11.01 -2.84
N ARG A 245 4.84 -11.65 -3.85
CA ARG A 245 4.10 -12.34 -4.91
C ARG A 245 3.27 -13.50 -4.37
N GLU A 246 3.87 -14.31 -3.51
CA GLU A 246 3.18 -15.43 -2.86
C GLU A 246 2.00 -14.96 -2.01
N ALA A 247 2.21 -13.95 -1.17
CA ALA A 247 1.16 -13.36 -0.33
C ALA A 247 0.01 -12.81 -1.18
N MET A 248 0.32 -12.10 -2.29
CA MET A 248 -0.68 -11.59 -3.21
C MET A 248 -1.53 -12.73 -3.79
N ILE A 249 -0.92 -13.75 -4.37
CA ILE A 249 -1.64 -14.86 -5.00
C ILE A 249 -2.48 -15.63 -3.98
N LYS A 250 -1.93 -15.95 -2.81
CA LYS A 250 -2.68 -16.62 -1.73
C LYS A 250 -3.89 -15.80 -1.28
N THR A 251 -3.74 -14.49 -1.13
CA THR A 251 -4.83 -13.60 -0.73
C THR A 251 -5.91 -13.51 -1.83
N ARG A 252 -5.50 -13.37 -3.09
CA ARG A 252 -6.42 -13.33 -4.23
C ARG A 252 -7.22 -14.64 -4.37
N ARG A 253 -6.56 -15.79 -4.23
CA ARG A 253 -7.25 -17.11 -4.23
C ARG A 253 -8.30 -17.21 -3.11
N ARG A 254 -7.97 -16.76 -1.90
CA ARG A 254 -8.92 -16.77 -0.76
C ARG A 254 -10.12 -15.87 -0.99
N LYS A 255 -9.95 -14.77 -1.74
CA LYS A 255 -11.03 -13.83 -2.10
C LYS A 255 -11.78 -14.25 -3.38
N GLY A 256 -11.40 -15.32 -4.05
CA GLY A 256 -12.00 -15.75 -5.31
C GLY A 256 -11.64 -14.87 -6.50
N LEU A 257 -10.55 -14.11 -6.41
CA LEU A 257 -10.06 -13.25 -7.48
C LEU A 257 -9.14 -14.04 -8.42
N LEU A 258 -9.00 -13.57 -9.66
CA LEU A 258 -8.00 -14.08 -10.60
C LEU A 258 -6.60 -13.95 -9.99
N GLU A 259 -5.76 -14.96 -10.16
CA GLU A 259 -4.42 -15.00 -9.56
C GLU A 259 -3.53 -13.86 -10.04
N ASP A 260 -3.58 -13.56 -11.34
CA ASP A 260 -2.82 -12.47 -11.93
C ASP A 260 -3.61 -11.18 -12.02
N VAL A 261 -2.91 -10.08 -11.72
CA VAL A 261 -3.40 -8.73 -11.97
C VAL A 261 -3.08 -8.38 -13.41
N THR A 262 -4.11 -8.13 -14.22
CA THR A 262 -3.97 -7.69 -15.61
C THR A 262 -4.15 -6.19 -15.69
N ILE A 263 -3.09 -5.47 -16.05
CA ILE A 263 -3.11 -4.01 -16.23
C ILE A 263 -4.05 -3.62 -17.38
N SER A 264 -4.06 -4.41 -18.45
CA SER A 264 -4.93 -4.19 -19.62
C SER A 264 -6.41 -4.01 -19.32
N LYS A 265 -6.88 -4.64 -18.25
CA LYS A 265 -8.28 -4.54 -17.83
C LYS A 265 -8.72 -3.10 -17.49
N PHE A 266 -7.75 -2.24 -17.20
CA PHE A 266 -7.96 -0.87 -16.78
C PHE A 266 -7.62 0.17 -17.87
N PHE A 267 -7.05 -0.25 -19.00
CA PHE A 267 -6.71 0.62 -20.13
C PHE A 267 -7.73 0.47 -21.26
N ASP A 268 -8.42 1.54 -21.57
CA ASP A 268 -9.33 1.62 -22.71
C ASP A 268 -8.76 2.46 -23.88
N ASP A 269 -7.70 3.25 -23.61
CA ASP A 269 -7.10 4.14 -24.60
C ASP A 269 -6.03 3.40 -25.41
N PRO A 270 -6.18 3.28 -26.76
CA PRO A 270 -5.20 2.66 -27.63
C PRO A 270 -3.82 3.31 -27.58
N MET A 271 -3.74 4.64 -27.41
CA MET A 271 -2.48 5.37 -27.33
C MET A 271 -1.71 5.01 -26.05
N LEU A 272 -2.39 4.93 -24.91
CA LEU A 272 -1.76 4.49 -23.66
C LEU A 272 -1.29 3.04 -23.76
N LEU A 273 -2.04 2.17 -24.44
CA LEU A 273 -1.63 0.80 -24.71
C LEU A 273 -0.35 0.71 -25.54
N GLU A 274 -0.16 1.58 -26.53
CA GLU A 274 1.07 1.64 -27.31
C GLU A 274 2.26 2.12 -26.48
N ILE A 275 2.08 3.15 -25.65
CA ILE A 275 3.14 3.64 -24.75
C ILE A 275 3.58 2.53 -23.79
N VAL A 276 2.62 1.87 -23.14
CA VAL A 276 2.90 0.77 -22.21
C VAL A 276 3.58 -0.42 -22.90
N LYS A 277 3.19 -0.73 -24.15
CA LYS A 277 3.86 -1.79 -24.95
C LYS A 277 5.32 -1.47 -25.28
N ASN A 278 5.64 -0.20 -25.46
CA ASN A 278 6.99 0.24 -25.82
C ASN A 278 7.88 0.42 -24.59
N ASP A 279 7.32 0.50 -23.40
CA ASP A 279 8.06 0.62 -22.16
C ASP A 279 8.68 -0.75 -21.78
N ALA A 280 10.00 -0.74 -21.53
CA ALA A 280 10.76 -1.95 -21.23
C ALA A 280 10.30 -2.63 -19.92
N GLU A 281 9.89 -1.82 -18.92
CA GLU A 281 9.43 -2.32 -17.63
C GLU A 281 8.10 -3.07 -17.73
N PHE A 282 7.24 -2.67 -18.68
CA PHE A 282 5.91 -3.27 -18.86
C PHE A 282 5.84 -4.38 -19.91
N LYS A 283 6.88 -4.59 -20.71
CA LYS A 283 6.93 -5.66 -21.73
C LYS A 283 6.61 -7.05 -21.18
N GLN A 284 7.00 -7.32 -19.95
CA GLN A 284 6.73 -8.60 -19.28
C GLN A 284 5.25 -8.91 -19.07
N TYR A 285 4.37 -7.89 -19.15
CA TYR A 285 2.92 -8.05 -18.96
C TYR A 285 2.16 -8.29 -20.28
N PHE A 286 2.87 -8.31 -21.41
CA PHE A 286 2.28 -8.55 -22.73
C PHE A 286 2.76 -9.87 -23.31
N ASP A 287 1.91 -10.54 -24.09
CA ASP A 287 2.29 -11.72 -24.87
C ASP A 287 3.28 -11.34 -25.98
N GLY A 288 4.09 -12.32 -26.43
CA GLY A 288 5.03 -12.13 -27.53
C GLY A 288 4.40 -11.62 -28.86
N ASN A 289 3.07 -11.67 -29.00
CA ASN A 289 2.31 -11.14 -30.14
C ASN A 289 1.79 -9.71 -29.91
N GLY A 290 2.18 -9.05 -28.81
CA GLY A 290 1.73 -7.69 -28.48
C GLY A 290 0.26 -7.61 -28.01
N THR A 291 -0.35 -8.73 -27.74
CA THR A 291 -1.64 -8.82 -27.05
C THR A 291 -1.44 -8.86 -25.55
N ILE A 292 -2.26 -8.15 -24.83
CA ILE A 292 -2.19 -8.08 -23.37
C ILE A 292 -2.65 -9.43 -22.82
N ASN A 293 -1.82 -10.08 -21.99
CA ASN A 293 -2.17 -11.32 -21.32
C ASN A 293 -3.46 -11.14 -20.50
N GLY A 294 -4.58 -11.40 -21.12
CA GLY A 294 -5.92 -11.34 -20.56
C GLY A 294 -6.59 -12.69 -20.68
N ARG A 295 -6.20 -13.62 -19.83
CA ARG A 295 -7.02 -14.77 -19.46
C ARG A 295 -6.95 -15.02 -17.97
#